data_40a059c46fe73287d5cb1e6d6cfc64ce
#
_entry.id   40a059c46fe73287d5cb1e6d6cfc64ce
#
_cell.length_a   1.000
_cell.length_b   1.000
_cell.length_c   1.000
_cell.angle_alpha   90.00
_cell.angle_beta   90.00
_cell.angle_gamma   90.00
#
_symmetry.space_group_name_H-M   'P 1'
#
loop_
_entity.id
_entity.type
_entity.pdbx_description
1 polymer ?
#
loop_
_entity_poly.entity_id
_entity_poly.type
_entity_poly.pdbx_seq_one_letter_code
_entity_poly.pdbx_strand_id
1 'polypeptide(L)'
;LKFEIWQNLNSNFAIEPKDTSHHKKITMDTAAINFEKVGFVDEAIDPKLDLFSEIKRLKQEKNAVILAHYYQDGDIQDIADYIGDSLGLAQQAEKTKADMIVFAGVHFMAETAKLLNPNKKVVMPDFRAGCSLADSCPPDEFKKFKDQHPDHIVISYINCTAAIKALSDIICTSSNAVQIVNNLPKDTKIIFAPDKNLGAYVSKKTGRDLVLWDGACMVHEIFSLQRILKLKAAHPEALVIAHPECEEPVLKIADFVGSTTGLLKFSKENAAKSFIVVTESGILHQMQKSSPDKTFIPGPPNNNCACNDCPHMKLNTLEKVYLCLKNEAPEVQIKKELFEDALKPLKRMLAISAELGL
;
A
#
# COMPACT_ATOMS: atom_id res chain seq x y z
N LEU A 1 14.49 38.25 6.39
CA LEU A 1 15.12 37.90 7.71
C LEU A 1 15.08 36.38 8.01
N LYS A 2 14.97 35.51 7.02
CA LYS A 2 15.08 34.03 7.16
C LYS A 2 15.94 33.36 6.08
N PHE A 3 16.65 34.15 5.27
CA PHE A 3 17.50 33.68 4.19
C PHE A 3 19.01 33.85 4.43
N GLU A 4 19.41 34.50 5.54
CA GLU A 4 20.82 34.82 5.83
C GLU A 4 21.50 33.92 6.87
N ILE A 5 20.82 32.91 7.42
CA ILE A 5 21.40 32.00 8.44
C ILE A 5 22.02 30.72 7.81
N TRP A 6 21.89 30.53 6.49
CA TRP A 6 22.36 29.29 5.84
C TRP A 6 23.75 29.41 5.17
N GLN A 7 24.38 30.57 5.19
CA GLN A 7 25.69 30.81 4.53
C GLN A 7 26.93 30.81 5.43
N ASN A 8 26.81 30.66 6.77
CA ASN A 8 27.93 30.82 7.68
C ASN A 8 28.43 29.57 8.41
N LEU A 9 28.21 28.34 7.86
CA LEU A 9 28.71 27.11 8.48
C LEU A 9 29.65 26.27 7.59
N ASN A 10 30.23 26.82 6.52
CA ASN A 10 31.21 26.13 5.70
C ASN A 10 32.50 26.96 5.50
N SER A 11 33.24 27.19 6.56
CA SER A 11 34.67 27.55 6.44
C SER A 11 35.41 27.06 7.67
N ASN A 12 36.31 26.10 7.42
CA ASN A 12 37.48 25.67 8.20
C ASN A 12 37.47 24.16 8.47
N PHE A 13 38.10 23.41 7.55
CA PHE A 13 39.06 22.37 7.92
C PHE A 13 39.78 21.91 6.62
N ALA A 14 40.93 22.56 6.36
CA ALA A 14 41.92 22.07 5.42
C ALA A 14 42.81 21.05 6.14
N ILE A 15 42.85 19.79 5.64
CA ILE A 15 43.88 18.81 6.03
C ILE A 15 44.55 18.36 4.75
N GLU A 16 45.91 18.55 4.71
CA GLU A 16 46.78 18.18 3.64
C GLU A 16 46.88 16.61 3.42
N PRO A 17 47.22 16.15 2.20
CA PRO A 17 47.21 14.74 1.89
C PRO A 17 48.52 14.07 2.28
N LYS A 18 48.47 12.98 3.03
CA LYS A 18 49.59 12.01 3.14
C LYS A 18 49.36 10.89 2.13
N ASP A 19 50.31 10.82 1.21
CA ASP A 19 50.52 9.74 0.22
C ASP A 19 50.81 8.40 0.93
N THR A 20 50.04 7.36 0.62
CA THR A 20 50.51 5.95 0.65
C THR A 20 49.69 5.11 -0.33
N SER A 21 50.32 4.75 -1.41
CA SER A 21 49.92 3.76 -2.40
C SER A 21 49.59 2.39 -1.78
N HIS A 22 48.31 2.00 -1.79
CA HIS A 22 47.87 0.60 -1.94
C HIS A 22 46.47 0.63 -2.55
N HIS A 23 46.43 0.57 -3.88
CA HIS A 23 45.16 0.41 -4.63
C HIS A 23 44.61 -1.00 -4.43
N LYS A 24 43.77 -1.21 -3.39
CA LYS A 24 42.66 -2.16 -3.49
C LYS A 24 41.53 -1.42 -4.19
N LYS A 25 41.24 -1.78 -5.45
CA LYS A 25 40.00 -1.42 -6.12
C LYS A 25 38.84 -1.99 -5.29
N ILE A 26 38.30 -1.21 -4.37
CA ILE A 26 36.99 -1.43 -3.83
C ILE A 26 36.07 -0.88 -4.92
N THR A 27 35.57 -1.74 -5.80
CA THR A 27 34.37 -1.44 -6.58
C THR A 27 33.20 -1.40 -5.60
N MET A 28 33.05 -0.29 -4.89
CA MET A 28 31.77 0.00 -4.25
C MET A 28 30.75 0.14 -5.38
N ASP A 29 29.71 -0.69 -5.30
CA ASP A 29 28.61 -0.67 -6.24
C ASP A 29 27.98 0.74 -6.18
N THR A 30 28.19 1.54 -7.22
CA THR A 30 27.72 2.94 -7.28
C THR A 30 26.20 3.03 -7.19
N ALA A 31 25.48 1.96 -7.57
CA ALA A 31 24.05 1.83 -7.45
C ALA A 31 23.58 1.77 -5.97
N ALA A 32 24.31 1.02 -5.12
CA ALA A 32 23.98 0.91 -3.68
C ALA A 32 24.05 2.26 -2.97
N ILE A 33 25.04 3.09 -3.31
CA ILE A 33 25.20 4.44 -2.71
C ILE A 33 24.06 5.39 -3.17
N ASN A 34 23.53 5.17 -4.36
CA ASN A 34 22.54 6.09 -4.94
C ASN A 34 21.15 5.89 -4.33
N PHE A 35 20.66 4.64 -4.15
CA PHE A 35 19.32 4.43 -3.60
C PHE A 35 19.21 4.83 -2.12
N GLU A 36 20.24 4.70 -1.30
CA GLU A 36 20.24 5.18 0.10
C GLU A 36 19.95 6.69 0.20
N LYS A 37 20.35 7.45 -0.83
CA LYS A 37 20.21 8.90 -0.88
C LYS A 37 18.86 9.35 -1.44
N VAL A 38 18.36 8.66 -2.47
CA VAL A 38 17.17 9.08 -3.24
C VAL A 38 15.96 8.15 -3.09
N GLY A 39 16.13 6.98 -2.47
CA GLY A 39 15.08 6.00 -2.20
C GLY A 39 14.85 4.98 -3.31
N PHE A 40 15.54 5.09 -4.44
CA PHE A 40 15.46 4.18 -5.58
C PHE A 40 16.81 4.06 -6.31
N VAL A 41 16.95 3.06 -7.16
CA VAL A 41 18.16 2.94 -8.02
C VAL A 41 18.05 3.98 -9.12
N ASP A 42 18.99 4.92 -9.14
CA ASP A 42 19.07 6.03 -10.10
C ASP A 42 20.23 5.76 -11.10
N GLU A 43 19.93 5.00 -12.15
CA GLU A 43 20.83 4.70 -13.26
C GLU A 43 20.21 5.16 -14.57
N ALA A 44 21.08 5.57 -15.51
CA ALA A 44 20.64 5.86 -16.86
C ALA A 44 20.20 4.57 -17.58
N ILE A 45 19.06 4.62 -18.25
CA ILE A 45 18.52 3.54 -19.06
C ILE A 45 18.68 3.94 -20.53
N ASP A 46 19.10 2.99 -21.37
CA ASP A 46 19.10 3.21 -22.84
C ASP A 46 17.65 3.49 -23.28
N PRO A 47 17.37 4.66 -23.86
CA PRO A 47 16.02 5.01 -24.31
C PRO A 47 15.45 4.12 -25.42
N LYS A 48 16.28 3.27 -26.03
CA LYS A 48 15.86 2.25 -27.02
C LYS A 48 15.52 0.91 -26.40
N LEU A 49 15.74 0.74 -25.08
CA LEU A 49 15.50 -0.51 -24.40
C LEU A 49 14.00 -0.80 -24.30
N ASP A 50 13.57 -1.97 -24.73
CA ASP A 50 12.22 -2.47 -24.46
C ASP A 50 12.14 -2.97 -23.03
N LEU A 51 11.62 -2.12 -22.12
CA LEU A 51 11.50 -2.41 -20.71
C LEU A 51 10.62 -3.63 -20.42
N PHE A 52 9.55 -3.83 -21.18
CA PHE A 52 8.66 -4.98 -20.99
C PHE A 52 9.41 -6.29 -21.25
N SER A 53 10.14 -6.39 -22.35
CA SER A 53 10.95 -7.56 -22.69
C SER A 53 12.06 -7.79 -21.68
N GLU A 54 12.76 -6.74 -21.26
CA GLU A 54 13.87 -6.84 -20.30
C GLU A 54 13.39 -7.23 -18.89
N ILE A 55 12.31 -6.65 -18.41
CA ILE A 55 11.71 -7.05 -17.14
C ILE A 55 11.31 -8.52 -17.17
N LYS A 56 10.69 -8.98 -18.26
CA LYS A 56 10.32 -10.40 -18.44
C LYS A 56 11.55 -11.31 -18.42
N ARG A 57 12.63 -10.93 -19.08
CA ARG A 57 13.91 -11.67 -19.09
C ARG A 57 14.52 -11.75 -17.70
N LEU A 58 14.63 -10.61 -17.01
CA LEU A 58 15.20 -10.54 -15.66
C LEU A 58 14.38 -11.32 -14.62
N LYS A 59 13.05 -11.29 -14.72
CA LYS A 59 12.17 -12.12 -13.86
C LYS A 59 12.51 -13.60 -13.96
N GLN A 60 12.73 -14.11 -15.17
CA GLN A 60 13.11 -15.51 -15.39
C GLN A 60 14.52 -15.80 -14.88
N GLU A 61 15.49 -14.95 -15.22
CA GLU A 61 16.90 -15.10 -14.83
C GLU A 61 17.08 -15.14 -13.32
N LYS A 62 16.32 -14.30 -12.58
CA LYS A 62 16.47 -14.15 -11.14
C LYS A 62 15.45 -14.97 -10.33
N ASN A 63 14.63 -15.80 -10.98
CA ASN A 63 13.50 -16.46 -10.34
C ASN A 63 12.67 -15.49 -9.49
N ALA A 64 12.30 -14.36 -10.10
CA ALA A 64 11.61 -13.27 -9.41
C ALA A 64 10.13 -13.20 -9.80
N VAL A 65 9.30 -12.74 -8.85
CA VAL A 65 7.88 -12.46 -9.05
C VAL A 65 7.61 -10.97 -8.78
N ILE A 66 6.79 -10.34 -9.60
CA ILE A 66 6.29 -8.98 -9.39
C ILE A 66 4.87 -9.05 -8.83
N LEU A 67 4.69 -8.53 -7.62
CA LEU A 67 3.40 -8.33 -6.97
C LEU A 67 3.01 -6.86 -7.07
N ALA A 68 1.89 -6.54 -7.72
CA ALA A 68 1.44 -5.17 -7.92
C ALA A 68 0.06 -4.91 -7.30
N HIS A 69 -0.08 -3.77 -6.63
CA HIS A 69 -1.38 -3.32 -6.14
C HIS A 69 -2.20 -2.74 -7.30
N TYR A 70 -3.53 -2.85 -7.23
CA TYR A 70 -4.47 -2.26 -8.20
C TYR A 70 -4.30 -0.74 -8.42
N TYR A 71 -3.64 -0.02 -7.49
CA TYR A 71 -3.42 1.42 -7.57
C TYR A 71 -2.12 1.80 -8.29
N GLN A 72 -1.39 0.83 -8.83
CA GLN A 72 -0.24 1.10 -9.70
C GLN A 72 -0.69 1.58 -11.08
N ASP A 73 0.24 2.19 -11.84
CA ASP A 73 0.00 2.53 -13.22
C ASP A 73 -0.23 1.29 -14.09
N GLY A 74 -0.97 1.43 -15.19
CA GLY A 74 -1.43 0.31 -15.99
C GLY A 74 -0.29 -0.56 -16.56
N ASP A 75 0.82 0.05 -16.95
CA ASP A 75 2.01 -0.64 -17.46
C ASP A 75 2.68 -1.53 -16.39
N ILE A 76 2.73 -1.06 -15.12
CA ILE A 76 3.20 -1.87 -13.99
C ILE A 76 2.24 -3.01 -13.71
N GLN A 77 0.93 -2.75 -13.79
CA GLN A 77 -0.06 -3.82 -13.64
C GLN A 77 0.08 -4.87 -14.75
N ASP A 78 0.39 -4.46 -15.98
CA ASP A 78 0.49 -5.36 -17.13
C ASP A 78 1.73 -6.26 -17.13
N ILE A 79 2.83 -5.87 -16.43
CA ILE A 79 4.02 -6.71 -16.25
C ILE A 79 3.99 -7.57 -14.99
N ALA A 80 3.04 -7.31 -14.07
CA ALA A 80 2.95 -8.03 -12.81
C ALA A 80 2.51 -9.50 -12.99
N ASP A 81 3.03 -10.38 -12.13
CA ASP A 81 2.60 -11.78 -12.07
C ASP A 81 1.28 -11.92 -11.31
N TYR A 82 1.10 -11.07 -10.30
CA TYR A 82 -0.12 -11.00 -9.51
C TYR A 82 -0.49 -9.55 -9.27
N ILE A 83 -1.78 -9.27 -9.48
CA ILE A 83 -2.40 -7.98 -9.20
C ILE A 83 -3.49 -8.21 -8.17
N GLY A 84 -3.50 -7.41 -7.11
CA GLY A 84 -4.48 -7.62 -6.05
C GLY A 84 -4.61 -6.44 -5.09
N ASP A 85 -5.53 -6.60 -4.14
CA ASP A 85 -5.58 -5.79 -2.92
C ASP A 85 -4.58 -6.34 -1.87
N SER A 86 -4.53 -5.68 -0.71
CA SER A 86 -3.56 -6.02 0.33
C SER A 86 -3.69 -7.46 0.84
N LEU A 87 -4.92 -8.03 0.92
CA LEU A 87 -5.12 -9.41 1.35
C LEU A 87 -4.63 -10.39 0.28
N GLY A 88 -5.07 -10.21 -0.95
CA GLY A 88 -4.67 -11.08 -2.07
C GLY A 88 -3.17 -11.08 -2.27
N LEU A 89 -2.51 -9.92 -2.20
CA LEU A 89 -1.05 -9.82 -2.33
C LEU A 89 -0.30 -10.44 -1.14
N ALA A 90 -0.80 -10.32 0.10
CA ALA A 90 -0.22 -11.00 1.25
C ALA A 90 -0.29 -12.53 1.10
N GLN A 91 -1.46 -13.05 0.66
CA GLN A 91 -1.64 -14.48 0.38
C GLN A 91 -0.73 -14.98 -0.76
N GLN A 92 -0.53 -14.17 -1.82
CA GLN A 92 0.38 -14.52 -2.91
C GLN A 92 1.85 -14.47 -2.47
N ALA A 93 2.22 -13.47 -1.67
CA ALA A 93 3.57 -13.39 -1.10
C ALA A 93 3.88 -14.63 -0.25
N GLU A 94 2.93 -15.12 0.57
CA GLU A 94 3.12 -16.32 1.37
C GLU A 94 3.31 -17.58 0.52
N LYS A 95 2.54 -17.71 -0.58
CA LYS A 95 2.50 -18.93 -1.42
C LYS A 95 3.59 -19.02 -2.47
N THR A 96 4.21 -17.88 -2.86
CA THR A 96 5.16 -17.86 -3.98
C THR A 96 6.39 -18.73 -3.71
N LYS A 97 6.88 -19.40 -4.75
CA LYS A 97 8.14 -20.18 -4.72
C LYS A 97 9.32 -19.41 -5.31
N ALA A 98 9.12 -18.18 -5.78
CA ALA A 98 10.18 -17.34 -6.29
C ALA A 98 11.22 -17.02 -5.19
N ASP A 99 12.46 -16.83 -5.59
CA ASP A 99 13.55 -16.47 -4.68
C ASP A 99 13.54 -14.98 -4.34
N MET A 100 13.01 -14.17 -5.27
CA MET A 100 12.89 -12.73 -5.11
C MET A 100 11.45 -12.25 -5.36
N ILE A 101 11.00 -11.30 -4.54
CA ILE A 101 9.73 -10.60 -4.68
C ILE A 101 10.03 -9.13 -4.97
N VAL A 102 9.60 -8.63 -6.14
CA VAL A 102 9.53 -7.20 -6.43
C VAL A 102 8.13 -6.73 -6.04
N PHE A 103 8.04 -5.88 -5.03
CA PHE A 103 6.74 -5.40 -4.56
C PHE A 103 6.45 -4.01 -5.13
N ALA A 104 5.62 -3.93 -6.18
CA ALA A 104 5.11 -2.68 -6.73
C ALA A 104 3.87 -2.22 -5.95
N GLY A 105 4.13 -1.44 -4.91
CA GLY A 105 3.14 -0.95 -3.96
C GLY A 105 3.76 0.08 -3.04
N VAL A 106 3.26 0.17 -1.81
CA VAL A 106 3.78 1.07 -0.78
C VAL A 106 4.52 0.28 0.32
N HIS A 107 5.33 1.00 1.11
CA HIS A 107 6.32 0.42 2.01
C HIS A 107 5.75 -0.65 2.96
N PHE A 108 4.62 -0.39 3.64
CA PHE A 108 4.01 -1.35 4.58
C PHE A 108 3.59 -2.68 3.92
N MET A 109 3.30 -2.67 2.60
CA MET A 109 2.97 -3.87 1.84
C MET A 109 4.23 -4.71 1.58
N ALA A 110 5.33 -4.06 1.22
CA ALA A 110 6.62 -4.71 1.04
C ALA A 110 7.17 -5.25 2.39
N GLU A 111 6.97 -4.52 3.51
CA GLU A 111 7.23 -5.03 4.86
C GLU A 111 6.40 -6.29 5.15
N THR A 112 5.12 -6.29 4.79
CA THR A 112 4.24 -7.47 4.96
C THR A 112 4.77 -8.67 4.17
N ALA A 113 5.17 -8.47 2.92
CA ALA A 113 5.78 -9.52 2.10
C ALA A 113 7.10 -10.05 2.71
N LYS A 114 7.94 -9.15 3.27
CA LYS A 114 9.19 -9.53 3.94
C LYS A 114 8.94 -10.30 5.25
N LEU A 115 7.97 -9.90 6.05
CA LEU A 115 7.56 -10.61 7.26
C LEU A 115 7.09 -12.03 6.96
N LEU A 116 6.34 -12.23 5.88
CA LEU A 116 5.87 -13.55 5.46
C LEU A 116 6.97 -14.39 4.76
N ASN A 117 8.04 -13.75 4.30
CA ASN A 117 9.14 -14.40 3.57
C ASN A 117 10.51 -13.96 4.09
N PRO A 118 10.88 -14.34 5.33
CA PRO A 118 12.12 -13.86 5.97
C PRO A 118 13.39 -14.20 5.18
N ASN A 119 13.39 -15.36 4.51
CA ASN A 119 14.54 -15.88 3.79
C ASN A 119 14.60 -15.45 2.31
N LYS A 120 13.57 -14.77 1.80
CA LYS A 120 13.55 -14.29 0.42
C LYS A 120 14.00 -12.85 0.34
N LYS A 121 14.55 -12.48 -0.79
CA LYS A 121 14.84 -11.10 -1.12
C LYS A 121 13.52 -10.41 -1.48
N VAL A 122 13.13 -9.37 -0.74
CA VAL A 122 11.97 -8.53 -1.04
C VAL A 122 12.50 -7.14 -1.34
N VAL A 123 12.28 -6.68 -2.57
CA VAL A 123 12.71 -5.37 -3.05
C VAL A 123 11.50 -4.55 -3.47
N MET A 124 11.62 -3.22 -3.42
CA MET A 124 10.58 -2.32 -3.92
C MET A 124 11.18 -1.20 -4.78
N PRO A 125 10.45 -0.74 -5.82
CA PRO A 125 11.02 0.18 -6.81
C PRO A 125 11.42 1.54 -6.24
N ASP A 126 10.68 2.05 -5.24
CA ASP A 126 10.98 3.33 -4.58
C ASP A 126 10.61 3.28 -3.09
N PHE A 127 11.59 3.41 -2.20
CA PHE A 127 11.39 3.43 -0.74
C PHE A 127 10.60 4.64 -0.23
N ARG A 128 10.48 5.71 -1.06
CA ARG A 128 9.65 6.87 -0.72
C ARG A 128 8.16 6.61 -0.95
N ALA A 129 7.82 5.46 -1.57
CA ALA A 129 6.44 5.03 -1.69
C ALA A 129 5.87 4.65 -0.30
N GLY A 130 5.64 5.67 0.54
CA GLY A 130 5.06 5.58 1.87
C GLY A 130 3.54 5.47 1.86
N CYS A 131 2.91 5.81 2.99
CA CYS A 131 1.45 5.82 3.11
C CYS A 131 1.03 6.82 4.18
N SER A 132 0.24 7.84 3.80
CA SER A 132 -0.26 8.86 4.73
C SER A 132 -1.05 8.27 5.90
N LEU A 133 -1.80 7.19 5.65
CA LEU A 133 -2.53 6.48 6.70
C LEU A 133 -1.57 5.77 7.68
N ALA A 134 -0.53 5.11 7.18
CA ALA A 134 0.47 4.49 8.04
C ALA A 134 1.23 5.54 8.86
N ASP A 135 1.55 6.69 8.26
CA ASP A 135 2.25 7.81 8.91
C ASP A 135 1.38 8.51 9.96
N SER A 136 0.04 8.44 9.85
CA SER A 136 -0.90 9.01 10.82
C SER A 136 -0.96 8.24 12.15
N CYS A 137 -0.28 7.09 12.25
CA CYS A 137 -0.26 6.25 13.44
C CYS A 137 1.18 5.97 13.90
N PRO A 138 1.86 6.95 14.53
CA PRO A 138 3.22 6.78 15.05
C PRO A 138 3.25 5.73 16.17
N PRO A 139 4.21 4.78 16.18
CA PRO A 139 4.23 3.67 17.14
C PRO A 139 4.24 4.08 18.61
N ASP A 140 5.00 5.13 18.96
CA ASP A 140 5.11 5.60 20.35
C ASP A 140 3.80 6.23 20.85
N GLU A 141 3.09 6.94 19.98
CA GLU A 141 1.79 7.53 20.29
C GLU A 141 0.71 6.47 20.36
N PHE A 142 0.73 5.53 19.43
CA PHE A 142 -0.20 4.42 19.42
C PHE A 142 -0.02 3.51 20.64
N LYS A 143 1.23 3.28 21.08
CA LYS A 143 1.49 2.57 22.31
C LYS A 143 0.86 3.23 23.53
N LYS A 144 0.99 4.55 23.67
CA LYS A 144 0.35 5.33 24.75
C LYS A 144 -1.17 5.22 24.70
N PHE A 145 -1.75 5.26 23.50
CA PHE A 145 -3.18 5.10 23.29
C PHE A 145 -3.65 3.69 23.70
N LYS A 146 -2.94 2.64 23.30
CA LYS A 146 -3.21 1.26 23.69
C LYS A 146 -3.13 1.09 25.21
N ASP A 147 -2.13 1.68 25.88
CA ASP A 147 -1.93 1.58 27.33
C ASP A 147 -3.09 2.21 28.13
N GLN A 148 -3.88 3.12 27.54
CA GLN A 148 -5.11 3.67 28.13
C GLN A 148 -6.31 2.71 28.05
N HIS A 149 -6.19 1.62 27.29
CA HIS A 149 -7.24 0.64 27.04
C HIS A 149 -6.73 -0.79 27.31
N PRO A 150 -6.28 -1.11 28.54
CA PRO A 150 -5.54 -2.35 28.84
C PRO A 150 -6.36 -3.64 28.69
N ASP A 151 -7.69 -3.53 28.68
CA ASP A 151 -8.64 -4.64 28.52
C ASP A 151 -9.13 -4.82 27.07
N HIS A 152 -8.58 -4.08 26.10
CA HIS A 152 -8.92 -4.17 24.70
C HIS A 152 -7.88 -4.97 23.92
N ILE A 153 -8.34 -5.73 22.93
CA ILE A 153 -7.46 -6.26 21.88
C ILE A 153 -7.29 -5.23 20.78
N VAL A 154 -6.16 -5.27 20.11
CA VAL A 154 -5.85 -4.37 18.99
C VAL A 154 -6.06 -5.11 17.68
N ILE A 155 -7.00 -4.61 16.85
CA ILE A 155 -7.14 -4.99 15.45
C ILE A 155 -6.61 -3.84 14.61
N SER A 156 -5.52 -4.09 13.89
CA SER A 156 -4.98 -3.07 12.99
C SER A 156 -5.24 -3.40 11.53
N TYR A 157 -5.71 -2.39 10.81
CA TYR A 157 -5.73 -2.43 9.36
C TYR A 157 -4.30 -2.52 8.83
N ILE A 158 -4.08 -3.35 7.83
CA ILE A 158 -2.76 -3.71 7.29
C ILE A 158 -1.94 -2.50 6.82
N ASN A 159 -2.62 -1.36 6.55
CA ASN A 159 -2.03 -0.08 6.16
C ASN A 159 -1.32 0.60 7.35
N CYS A 160 -0.38 -0.10 7.94
CA CYS A 160 0.40 0.32 9.09
C CYS A 160 1.81 -0.27 9.03
N THR A 161 2.76 0.36 9.73
CA THR A 161 4.17 -0.08 9.78
C THR A 161 4.34 -1.43 10.49
N ALA A 162 5.48 -2.09 10.28
CA ALA A 162 5.84 -3.30 11.04
C ALA A 162 5.83 -3.06 12.56
N ALA A 163 6.17 -1.85 13.02
CA ALA A 163 6.12 -1.48 14.44
C ALA A 163 4.68 -1.45 14.99
N ILE A 164 3.71 -0.96 14.24
CA ILE A 164 2.29 -1.02 14.62
C ILE A 164 1.77 -2.46 14.56
N LYS A 165 2.18 -3.24 13.54
CA LYS A 165 1.86 -4.67 13.48
C LYS A 165 2.32 -5.39 14.75
N ALA A 166 3.53 -5.10 15.24
CA ALA A 166 4.07 -5.67 16.49
C ALA A 166 3.29 -5.28 17.76
N LEU A 167 2.55 -4.17 17.74
CA LEU A 167 1.67 -3.74 18.84
C LEU A 167 0.25 -4.31 18.73
N SER A 168 -0.06 -5.02 17.66
CA SER A 168 -1.40 -5.51 17.32
C SER A 168 -1.60 -6.98 17.74
N ASP A 169 -2.86 -7.36 17.97
CA ASP A 169 -3.26 -8.75 18.22
C ASP A 169 -3.71 -9.46 16.96
N ILE A 170 -4.33 -8.71 16.02
CA ILE A 170 -4.81 -9.21 14.74
C ILE A 170 -4.60 -8.11 13.69
N ILE A 171 -4.14 -8.47 12.50
CA ILE A 171 -4.21 -7.60 11.33
C ILE A 171 -5.50 -7.88 10.57
N CYS A 172 -6.06 -6.86 9.93
CA CYS A 172 -7.17 -7.01 8.99
C CYS A 172 -6.90 -6.23 7.70
N THR A 173 -7.73 -6.46 6.70
CA THR A 173 -7.81 -5.69 5.47
C THR A 173 -9.25 -5.22 5.25
N SER A 174 -9.48 -4.31 4.30
CA SER A 174 -10.85 -3.92 3.93
C SER A 174 -11.69 -5.09 3.42
N SER A 175 -11.04 -6.19 2.97
CA SER A 175 -11.72 -7.40 2.50
C SER A 175 -12.26 -8.29 3.62
N ASN A 176 -11.64 -8.28 4.81
CA ASN A 176 -11.93 -9.24 5.87
C ASN A 176 -12.23 -8.62 7.25
N ALA A 177 -12.11 -7.29 7.42
CA ALA A 177 -12.26 -6.64 8.73
C ALA A 177 -13.60 -6.95 9.41
N VAL A 178 -14.71 -6.87 8.69
CA VAL A 178 -16.05 -7.16 9.21
C VAL A 178 -16.14 -8.62 9.69
N GLN A 179 -15.63 -9.55 8.90
CA GLN A 179 -15.65 -10.97 9.20
C GLN A 179 -14.76 -11.31 10.40
N ILE A 180 -13.55 -10.71 10.47
CA ILE A 180 -12.64 -10.88 11.62
C ILE A 180 -13.29 -10.39 12.91
N VAL A 181 -13.90 -9.19 12.90
CA VAL A 181 -14.58 -8.64 14.08
C VAL A 181 -15.78 -9.50 14.49
N ASN A 182 -16.56 -10.02 13.53
CA ASN A 182 -17.69 -10.91 13.80
C ASN A 182 -17.27 -12.29 14.33
N ASN A 183 -16.05 -12.75 14.01
CA ASN A 183 -15.52 -14.03 14.45
C ASN A 183 -15.03 -14.01 15.93
N LEU A 184 -14.93 -12.82 16.55
CA LEU A 184 -14.53 -12.68 17.95
C LEU A 184 -15.73 -12.77 18.90
N PRO A 185 -15.52 -13.23 20.15
CA PRO A 185 -16.56 -13.19 21.19
C PRO A 185 -17.20 -11.80 21.27
N LYS A 186 -18.54 -11.75 21.48
CA LYS A 186 -19.30 -10.48 21.42
C LYS A 186 -18.90 -9.46 22.50
N ASP A 187 -18.38 -9.90 23.63
CA ASP A 187 -17.91 -9.10 24.75
C ASP A 187 -16.46 -8.62 24.62
N THR A 188 -15.74 -9.05 23.58
CA THR A 188 -14.37 -8.60 23.33
C THR A 188 -14.34 -7.11 23.04
N LYS A 189 -13.63 -6.34 23.85
CA LYS A 189 -13.38 -4.93 23.61
C LYS A 189 -12.25 -4.75 22.58
N ILE A 190 -12.41 -3.83 21.64
CA ILE A 190 -11.55 -3.72 20.46
C ILE A 190 -11.07 -2.29 20.27
N ILE A 191 -9.76 -2.08 20.14
CA ILE A 191 -9.16 -0.93 19.50
C ILE A 191 -9.06 -1.24 18.02
N PHE A 192 -9.50 -0.32 17.16
CA PHE A 192 -9.33 -0.39 15.72
C PHE A 192 -8.45 0.77 15.20
N ALA A 193 -7.38 0.45 14.49
CA ALA A 193 -6.39 1.39 13.98
C ALA A 193 -5.91 0.97 12.57
N PRO A 194 -5.27 1.83 11.79
CA PRO A 194 -5.16 3.27 11.99
C PRO A 194 -6.31 4.07 11.36
N ASP A 195 -7.20 3.46 10.55
CA ASP A 195 -8.24 4.15 9.76
C ASP A 195 -9.57 4.25 10.53
N LYS A 196 -9.95 5.47 10.89
CA LYS A 196 -11.21 5.76 11.60
C LYS A 196 -12.45 5.49 10.75
N ASN A 197 -12.38 5.75 9.42
CA ASN A 197 -13.51 5.59 8.53
C ASN A 197 -13.82 4.11 8.30
N LEU A 198 -12.79 3.30 8.03
CA LEU A 198 -12.94 1.84 7.98
C LEU A 198 -13.40 1.29 9.32
N GLY A 199 -12.85 1.76 10.44
CA GLY A 199 -13.26 1.37 11.78
C GLY A 199 -14.73 1.68 12.06
N ALA A 200 -15.21 2.88 11.71
CA ALA A 200 -16.62 3.27 11.82
C ALA A 200 -17.52 2.42 10.92
N TYR A 201 -17.08 2.13 9.69
CA TYR A 201 -17.78 1.21 8.79
C TYR A 201 -17.91 -0.20 9.41
N VAL A 202 -16.83 -0.74 9.95
CA VAL A 202 -16.82 -2.06 10.62
C VAL A 202 -17.72 -2.06 11.84
N SER A 203 -17.64 -1.02 12.70
CA SER A 203 -18.51 -0.85 13.87
C SER A 203 -19.99 -0.91 13.47
N LYS A 204 -20.37 -0.12 12.46
CA LYS A 204 -21.75 -0.08 11.94
C LYS A 204 -22.20 -1.43 11.36
N LYS A 205 -21.33 -2.14 10.62
CA LYS A 205 -21.67 -3.43 10.00
C LYS A 205 -21.78 -4.57 10.99
N THR A 206 -21.03 -4.52 12.08
CA THR A 206 -21.00 -5.56 13.12
C THR A 206 -21.92 -5.27 14.31
N GLY A 207 -22.38 -4.02 14.45
CA GLY A 207 -23.14 -3.54 15.63
C GLY A 207 -22.29 -3.51 16.90
N ARG A 208 -20.96 -3.42 16.78
CA ARG A 208 -20.00 -3.42 17.90
C ARG A 208 -19.41 -2.03 18.10
N ASP A 209 -19.28 -1.63 19.35
CA ASP A 209 -18.53 -0.43 19.69
C ASP A 209 -17.02 -0.72 19.61
N LEU A 210 -16.31 0.09 18.81
CA LEU A 210 -14.87 0.04 18.63
C LEU A 210 -14.24 1.35 19.11
N VAL A 211 -13.15 1.24 19.85
CA VAL A 211 -12.30 2.41 20.14
C VAL A 211 -11.43 2.68 18.92
N LEU A 212 -11.60 3.82 18.31
CA LEU A 212 -10.97 4.16 17.03
C LEU A 212 -9.75 5.05 17.23
N TRP A 213 -8.66 4.73 16.54
CA TRP A 213 -7.57 5.68 16.31
C TRP A 213 -8.01 6.74 15.31
N ASP A 214 -7.62 8.01 15.52
CA ASP A 214 -8.04 9.13 14.67
C ASP A 214 -7.07 9.34 13.47
N GLY A 215 -6.91 8.31 12.64
CA GLY A 215 -6.17 8.39 11.39
C GLY A 215 -7.09 8.20 10.19
N ALA A 216 -6.67 8.67 9.02
CA ALA A 216 -7.43 8.52 7.77
C ALA A 216 -6.53 8.51 6.54
N CYS A 217 -7.00 7.90 5.46
CA CYS A 217 -6.34 7.89 4.17
C CYS A 217 -6.61 9.18 3.41
N MET A 218 -5.56 9.99 3.13
CA MET A 218 -5.70 11.26 2.40
C MET A 218 -6.41 11.11 1.05
N VAL A 219 -6.25 9.96 0.38
CA VAL A 219 -6.86 9.68 -0.93
C VAL A 219 -8.37 9.49 -0.81
N HIS A 220 -8.84 8.85 0.27
CA HIS A 220 -10.25 8.54 0.46
C HIS A 220 -11.01 9.64 1.23
N GLU A 221 -10.31 10.45 2.04
CA GLU A 221 -10.93 11.60 2.74
C GLU A 221 -11.27 12.77 1.81
N ILE A 222 -10.55 12.94 0.70
CA ILE A 222 -10.75 14.12 -0.17
C ILE A 222 -11.87 13.96 -1.20
N PHE A 223 -12.60 12.84 -1.23
CA PHE A 223 -13.73 12.69 -2.14
C PHE A 223 -14.85 13.68 -1.81
N SER A 224 -15.37 14.35 -2.85
CA SER A 224 -16.41 15.37 -2.71
C SER A 224 -17.80 14.78 -2.88
N LEU A 225 -18.53 14.62 -1.78
CA LEU A 225 -19.95 14.22 -1.83
C LEU A 225 -20.74 15.09 -2.84
N GLN A 226 -20.57 16.43 -2.79
CA GLN A 226 -21.29 17.34 -3.67
C GLN A 226 -20.99 17.10 -5.16
N ARG A 227 -19.70 16.85 -5.49
CA ARG A 227 -19.29 16.57 -6.87
C ARG A 227 -19.75 15.19 -7.33
N ILE A 228 -19.73 14.19 -6.44
CA ILE A 228 -20.25 12.84 -6.72
C ILE A 228 -21.75 12.91 -7.00
N LEU A 229 -22.53 13.66 -6.21
CA LEU A 229 -23.97 13.86 -6.45
C LEU A 229 -24.26 14.56 -7.78
N LYS A 230 -23.43 15.57 -8.16
CA LYS A 230 -23.54 16.21 -9.48
C LYS A 230 -23.22 15.23 -10.61
N LEU A 231 -22.19 14.39 -10.42
CA LEU A 231 -21.82 13.38 -11.39
C LEU A 231 -22.91 12.31 -11.53
N LYS A 232 -23.49 11.86 -10.42
CA LYS A 232 -24.64 10.93 -10.40
C LYS A 232 -25.88 11.53 -11.08
N ALA A 233 -26.12 12.83 -10.92
CA ALA A 233 -27.21 13.52 -11.61
C ALA A 233 -26.98 13.60 -13.14
N ALA A 234 -25.73 13.70 -13.60
CA ALA A 234 -25.37 13.66 -15.02
C ALA A 234 -25.36 12.23 -15.60
N HIS A 235 -25.19 11.23 -14.78
CA HIS A 235 -25.17 9.80 -15.11
C HIS A 235 -26.12 9.02 -14.21
N PRO A 236 -27.45 9.22 -14.35
CA PRO A 236 -28.43 8.65 -13.41
C PRO A 236 -28.44 7.10 -13.40
N GLU A 237 -28.04 6.47 -14.49
CA GLU A 237 -27.92 5.01 -14.65
C GLU A 237 -26.67 4.44 -13.95
N ALA A 238 -25.63 5.25 -13.70
CA ALA A 238 -24.36 4.77 -13.15
C ALA A 238 -24.50 4.43 -11.66
N LEU A 239 -24.11 3.24 -11.24
CA LEU A 239 -24.01 2.87 -9.83
C LEU A 239 -22.80 3.52 -9.17
N VAL A 240 -22.97 4.04 -7.97
CA VAL A 240 -21.88 4.55 -7.13
C VAL A 240 -21.30 3.40 -6.33
N ILE A 241 -20.03 3.11 -6.52
CA ILE A 241 -19.32 2.08 -5.77
C ILE A 241 -18.13 2.69 -5.03
N ALA A 242 -18.00 2.43 -3.72
CA ALA A 242 -17.05 3.13 -2.86
C ALA A 242 -16.22 2.20 -1.97
N HIS A 243 -14.98 2.62 -1.70
CA HIS A 243 -14.11 1.96 -0.73
C HIS A 243 -14.50 2.36 0.70
N PRO A 244 -14.46 1.45 1.70
CA PRO A 244 -14.90 1.74 3.08
C PRO A 244 -14.01 2.73 3.85
N GLU A 245 -12.84 3.13 3.32
CA GLU A 245 -12.03 4.24 3.84
C GLU A 245 -12.62 5.62 3.50
N CYS A 246 -13.63 5.70 2.63
CA CYS A 246 -14.33 6.96 2.36
C CYS A 246 -15.14 7.41 3.59
N GLU A 247 -15.33 8.72 3.72
CA GLU A 247 -16.16 9.29 4.77
C GLU A 247 -17.61 8.79 4.71
N GLU A 248 -18.27 8.69 5.87
CA GLU A 248 -19.64 8.16 6.00
C GLU A 248 -20.66 8.83 5.05
N PRO A 249 -20.65 10.16 4.80
CA PRO A 249 -21.59 10.78 3.86
C PRO A 249 -21.46 10.22 2.44
N VAL A 250 -20.25 9.89 1.98
CA VAL A 250 -20.00 9.25 0.69
C VAL A 250 -20.50 7.80 0.70
N LEU A 251 -20.22 7.05 1.78
CA LEU A 251 -20.68 5.66 1.91
C LEU A 251 -22.21 5.54 1.95
N LYS A 252 -22.92 6.56 2.46
CA LYS A 252 -24.40 6.57 2.50
C LYS A 252 -25.07 6.66 1.14
N ILE A 253 -24.38 7.24 0.14
CA ILE A 253 -24.92 7.36 -1.22
C ILE A 253 -24.42 6.27 -2.16
N ALA A 254 -23.50 5.41 -1.69
CA ALA A 254 -22.94 4.32 -2.48
C ALA A 254 -23.96 3.16 -2.61
N ASP A 255 -24.16 2.69 -3.83
CA ASP A 255 -24.95 1.49 -4.13
C ASP A 255 -24.23 0.21 -3.66
N PHE A 256 -22.89 0.26 -3.62
CA PHE A 256 -22.05 -0.82 -3.08
C PHE A 256 -20.83 -0.26 -2.38
N VAL A 257 -20.49 -0.85 -1.22
CA VAL A 257 -19.27 -0.54 -0.45
C VAL A 257 -18.48 -1.83 -0.25
N GLY A 258 -17.22 -1.83 -0.65
CA GLY A 258 -16.35 -3.00 -0.53
C GLY A 258 -14.89 -2.69 -0.75
N SER A 259 -14.02 -3.69 -0.49
CA SER A 259 -12.59 -3.60 -0.78
C SER A 259 -12.33 -3.41 -2.27
N THR A 260 -11.10 -3.09 -2.65
CA THR A 260 -10.71 -2.91 -4.05
C THR A 260 -11.05 -4.15 -4.90
N THR A 261 -10.74 -5.36 -4.42
CA THR A 261 -11.16 -6.62 -5.06
C THR A 261 -12.69 -6.76 -5.09
N GLY A 262 -13.37 -6.37 -4.00
CA GLY A 262 -14.84 -6.39 -3.93
C GLY A 262 -15.50 -5.46 -4.94
N LEU A 263 -14.96 -4.25 -5.13
CA LEU A 263 -15.43 -3.29 -6.14
C LEU A 263 -15.25 -3.82 -7.57
N LEU A 264 -14.08 -4.40 -7.86
CA LEU A 264 -13.79 -5.02 -9.17
C LEU A 264 -14.77 -6.17 -9.46
N LYS A 265 -14.95 -7.08 -8.49
CA LYS A 265 -15.87 -8.22 -8.61
C LYS A 265 -17.31 -7.76 -8.79
N PHE A 266 -17.79 -6.84 -7.95
CA PHE A 266 -19.15 -6.29 -8.05
C PHE A 266 -19.39 -5.65 -9.42
N SER A 267 -18.47 -4.81 -9.89
CA SER A 267 -18.61 -4.14 -11.18
C SER A 267 -18.63 -5.12 -12.36
N LYS A 268 -17.88 -6.23 -12.27
CA LYS A 268 -17.85 -7.27 -13.29
C LYS A 268 -19.15 -8.09 -13.33
N GLU A 269 -19.66 -8.50 -12.16
CA GLU A 269 -20.82 -9.40 -12.03
C GLU A 269 -22.16 -8.66 -12.14
N ASN A 270 -22.23 -7.38 -11.81
CA ASN A 270 -23.45 -6.59 -11.87
C ASN A 270 -23.87 -6.32 -13.33
N ALA A 271 -25.19 -6.30 -13.59
CA ALA A 271 -25.74 -6.05 -14.92
C ALA A 271 -25.62 -4.59 -15.39
N ALA A 272 -25.38 -3.63 -14.47
CA ALA A 272 -25.19 -2.23 -14.80
C ALA A 272 -23.99 -2.03 -15.76
N LYS A 273 -24.15 -1.06 -16.66
CA LYS A 273 -23.15 -0.75 -17.68
C LYS A 273 -22.28 0.46 -17.35
N SER A 274 -22.62 1.21 -16.29
CA SER A 274 -21.91 2.41 -15.89
C SER A 274 -21.72 2.46 -14.37
N PHE A 275 -20.53 2.86 -13.93
CA PHE A 275 -20.16 2.92 -12.51
C PHE A 275 -19.40 4.22 -12.22
N ILE A 276 -19.76 4.90 -11.15
CA ILE A 276 -18.97 5.97 -10.53
C ILE A 276 -18.13 5.29 -9.45
N VAL A 277 -16.81 5.28 -9.65
CA VAL A 277 -15.86 4.52 -8.83
C VAL A 277 -15.18 5.46 -7.82
N VAL A 278 -15.54 5.32 -6.55
CA VAL A 278 -15.09 6.19 -5.46
C VAL A 278 -14.00 5.47 -4.66
N THR A 279 -12.85 5.35 -5.29
CA THR A 279 -11.56 4.90 -4.73
C THR A 279 -10.43 5.42 -5.62
N GLU A 280 -9.19 5.04 -5.34
CA GLU A 280 -8.02 5.44 -6.14
C GLU A 280 -8.16 4.96 -7.60
N SER A 281 -7.76 5.82 -8.55
CA SER A 281 -8.09 5.66 -9.96
C SER A 281 -7.37 4.52 -10.68
N GLY A 282 -6.24 4.04 -10.19
CA GLY A 282 -5.48 2.95 -10.81
C GLY A 282 -6.27 1.65 -10.99
N ILE A 283 -7.28 1.41 -10.14
CA ILE A 283 -8.16 0.24 -10.28
C ILE A 283 -8.94 0.24 -11.61
N LEU A 284 -9.17 1.42 -12.19
CA LEU A 284 -9.94 1.56 -13.43
C LEU A 284 -9.31 0.77 -14.58
N HIS A 285 -7.97 0.64 -14.59
CA HIS A 285 -7.27 -0.18 -15.57
C HIS A 285 -7.76 -1.64 -15.56
N GLN A 286 -7.84 -2.27 -14.38
CA GLN A 286 -8.34 -3.65 -14.28
C GLN A 286 -9.85 -3.74 -14.48
N MET A 287 -10.63 -2.75 -14.04
CA MET A 287 -12.07 -2.71 -14.30
C MET A 287 -12.36 -2.66 -15.78
N GLN A 288 -11.70 -1.78 -16.54
CA GLN A 288 -11.86 -1.64 -17.98
C GLN A 288 -11.37 -2.89 -18.73
N LYS A 289 -10.22 -3.48 -18.29
CA LYS A 289 -9.67 -4.70 -18.88
C LYS A 289 -10.57 -5.92 -18.67
N SER A 290 -11.19 -6.03 -17.49
CA SER A 290 -12.10 -7.15 -17.17
C SER A 290 -13.52 -6.98 -17.68
N SER A 291 -13.94 -5.76 -18.04
CA SER A 291 -15.28 -5.42 -18.51
C SER A 291 -15.22 -4.31 -19.55
N PRO A 292 -14.71 -4.59 -20.77
CA PRO A 292 -14.47 -3.59 -21.81
C PRO A 292 -15.76 -2.94 -22.34
N ASP A 293 -16.90 -3.58 -22.12
CA ASP A 293 -18.23 -3.11 -22.52
C ASP A 293 -18.92 -2.22 -21.47
N LYS A 294 -18.23 -1.90 -20.37
CA LYS A 294 -18.74 -1.04 -19.29
C LYS A 294 -17.98 0.27 -19.20
N THR A 295 -18.64 1.28 -18.64
CA THR A 295 -18.07 2.61 -18.42
C THR A 295 -17.74 2.79 -16.93
N PHE A 296 -16.51 3.17 -16.64
CA PHE A 296 -16.03 3.45 -15.30
C PHE A 296 -15.63 4.92 -15.20
N ILE A 297 -16.32 5.66 -14.34
CA ILE A 297 -16.14 7.10 -14.16
C ILE A 297 -15.46 7.30 -12.81
N PRO A 298 -14.26 7.92 -12.74
CA PRO A 298 -13.60 8.17 -11.47
C PRO A 298 -14.39 9.14 -10.60
N GLY A 299 -14.53 8.83 -9.32
CA GLY A 299 -15.12 9.72 -8.34
C GLY A 299 -14.30 11.01 -8.21
N PRO A 300 -14.91 12.20 -8.22
CA PRO A 300 -14.19 13.46 -8.18
C PRO A 300 -13.78 13.85 -6.75
N PRO A 301 -12.50 14.25 -6.53
CA PRO A 301 -12.04 14.82 -5.27
C PRO A 301 -12.47 16.28 -5.10
N ASN A 302 -12.24 16.86 -3.91
CA ASN A 302 -12.53 18.27 -3.61
C ASN A 302 -11.61 19.27 -4.36
N ASN A 303 -10.43 18.82 -4.78
CA ASN A 303 -9.49 19.64 -5.56
C ASN A 303 -9.90 19.71 -7.05
N ASN A 304 -9.14 20.44 -7.87
CA ASN A 304 -9.43 20.61 -9.30
C ASN A 304 -8.92 19.43 -10.16
N CYS A 305 -8.43 18.34 -9.57
CA CYS A 305 -8.05 17.15 -10.30
C CYS A 305 -9.29 16.36 -10.77
N ALA A 306 -9.20 15.74 -11.93
CA ALA A 306 -10.29 14.91 -12.46
C ALA A 306 -10.27 13.47 -11.90
N CYS A 307 -9.15 13.05 -11.33
CA CYS A 307 -8.93 11.71 -10.75
C CYS A 307 -8.35 11.84 -9.34
N ASN A 308 -8.41 10.76 -8.60
CA ASN A 308 -7.90 10.67 -7.24
C ASN A 308 -6.78 9.63 -7.18
N ASP A 309 -5.58 10.06 -7.54
CA ASP A 309 -4.39 9.22 -7.57
C ASP A 309 -3.68 9.25 -6.22
N CYS A 310 -3.18 8.11 -5.78
CA CYS A 310 -2.30 8.02 -4.63
C CYS A 310 -0.88 8.46 -5.02
N PRO A 311 -0.37 9.60 -4.54
CA PRO A 311 0.95 10.08 -4.93
C PRO A 311 2.08 9.13 -4.52
N HIS A 312 1.88 8.35 -3.47
CA HIS A 312 2.85 7.35 -3.03
C HIS A 312 2.91 6.13 -3.98
N MET A 313 1.75 5.64 -4.44
CA MET A 313 1.69 4.53 -5.41
C MET A 313 2.32 4.92 -6.75
N LYS A 314 2.15 6.18 -7.18
CA LYS A 314 2.69 6.72 -8.45
C LYS A 314 4.20 7.04 -8.39
N LEU A 315 4.86 6.87 -7.26
CA LEU A 315 6.33 6.92 -7.18
C LEU A 315 6.99 5.70 -7.84
N ASN A 316 6.30 4.58 -7.91
CA ASN A 316 6.75 3.43 -8.69
C ASN A 316 6.49 3.72 -10.18
N THR A 317 7.53 3.58 -11.01
CA THR A 317 7.44 3.67 -12.47
C THR A 317 8.01 2.40 -13.10
N LEU A 318 7.73 2.18 -14.37
CA LEU A 318 8.22 1.01 -15.09
C LEU A 318 9.76 0.96 -15.10
N GLU A 319 10.42 2.13 -15.25
CA GLU A 319 11.88 2.27 -15.21
C GLU A 319 12.43 1.87 -13.84
N LYS A 320 11.79 2.32 -12.76
CA LYS A 320 12.21 1.95 -11.39
C LYS A 320 11.99 0.47 -11.11
N VAL A 321 10.92 -0.14 -11.62
CA VAL A 321 10.70 -1.60 -11.54
C VAL A 321 11.83 -2.33 -12.26
N TYR A 322 12.20 -1.89 -13.47
CA TYR A 322 13.32 -2.47 -14.23
C TYR A 322 14.63 -2.36 -13.47
N LEU A 323 14.99 -1.16 -12.99
CA LEU A 323 16.24 -0.92 -12.26
C LEU A 323 16.27 -1.67 -10.92
N CYS A 324 15.15 -1.71 -10.21
CA CYS A 324 15.01 -2.47 -8.99
C CYS A 324 15.26 -3.96 -9.21
N LEU A 325 14.66 -4.54 -10.25
CA LEU A 325 14.85 -5.94 -10.62
C LEU A 325 16.28 -6.23 -11.11
N LYS A 326 16.84 -5.34 -11.93
CA LYS A 326 18.22 -5.44 -12.46
C LYS A 326 19.24 -5.47 -11.32
N ASN A 327 19.12 -4.56 -10.37
CA ASN A 327 20.10 -4.35 -9.30
C ASN A 327 19.74 -5.10 -8.00
N GLU A 328 18.55 -5.72 -7.93
CA GLU A 328 18.03 -6.41 -6.74
C GLU A 328 17.99 -5.49 -5.50
N ALA A 329 17.69 -4.22 -5.73
CA ALA A 329 17.71 -3.14 -4.74
C ALA A 329 16.67 -2.05 -5.09
N PRO A 330 16.21 -1.29 -4.07
CA PRO A 330 16.50 -1.42 -2.65
C PRO A 330 15.77 -2.61 -1.99
N GLU A 331 16.44 -3.30 -1.05
CA GLU A 331 15.87 -4.43 -0.32
C GLU A 331 15.21 -3.98 0.98
N VAL A 332 13.99 -4.47 1.20
CA VAL A 332 13.21 -4.22 2.42
C VAL A 332 13.80 -4.99 3.60
N GLN A 333 14.10 -4.27 4.68
CA GLN A 333 14.64 -4.81 5.92
C GLN A 333 13.67 -4.56 7.08
N ILE A 334 13.48 -5.57 7.90
CA ILE A 334 12.70 -5.47 9.15
C ILE A 334 13.66 -5.56 10.32
N LYS A 335 13.52 -4.67 11.28
CA LYS A 335 14.31 -4.75 12.53
C LYS A 335 14.06 -6.08 13.22
N LYS A 336 15.15 -6.78 13.57
CA LYS A 336 15.09 -8.14 14.12
C LYS A 336 14.21 -8.24 15.37
N GLU A 337 14.26 -7.23 16.23
CA GLU A 337 13.47 -7.14 17.45
C GLU A 337 11.96 -7.01 17.22
N LEU A 338 11.53 -6.53 16.06
CA LEU A 338 10.12 -6.39 15.72
C LEU A 338 9.55 -7.60 14.97
N PHE A 339 10.43 -8.44 14.41
CA PHE A 339 10.06 -9.41 13.39
C PHE A 339 8.97 -10.38 13.86
N GLU A 340 9.23 -11.09 14.96
CA GLU A 340 8.32 -12.11 15.48
C GLU A 340 6.99 -11.53 15.95
N ASP A 341 7.02 -10.37 16.61
CA ASP A 341 5.81 -9.74 17.13
C ASP A 341 4.96 -9.15 15.99
N ALA A 342 5.56 -8.63 14.92
CA ALA A 342 4.83 -8.17 13.75
C ALA A 342 4.28 -9.32 12.88
N LEU A 343 4.94 -10.47 12.86
CA LEU A 343 4.51 -11.64 12.09
C LEU A 343 3.27 -12.33 12.68
N LYS A 344 3.18 -12.42 14.02
CA LYS A 344 2.07 -13.10 14.70
C LYS A 344 0.68 -12.63 14.29
N PRO A 345 0.35 -11.30 14.33
CA PRO A 345 -0.97 -10.82 13.97
C PRO A 345 -1.26 -10.96 12.48
N LEU A 346 -0.23 -10.94 11.59
CA LEU A 346 -0.38 -11.24 10.19
C LEU A 346 -0.78 -12.70 9.94
N LYS A 347 -0.08 -13.64 10.57
CA LYS A 347 -0.42 -15.07 10.49
C LYS A 347 -1.82 -15.35 11.04
N ARG A 348 -2.21 -14.66 12.11
CA ARG A 348 -3.56 -14.77 12.66
C ARG A 348 -4.63 -14.30 11.67
N MET A 349 -4.40 -13.19 10.98
CA MET A 349 -5.26 -12.70 9.90
C MET A 349 -5.41 -13.76 8.79
N LEU A 350 -4.29 -14.32 8.30
CA LEU A 350 -4.31 -15.30 7.22
C LEU A 350 -5.02 -16.59 7.64
N ALA A 351 -4.79 -17.06 8.86
CA ALA A 351 -5.47 -18.24 9.39
C ALA A 351 -6.99 -18.04 9.49
N ILE A 352 -7.44 -16.93 10.10
CA ILE A 352 -8.88 -16.60 10.19
C ILE A 352 -9.48 -16.46 8.79
N SER A 353 -8.79 -15.81 7.86
CA SER A 353 -9.27 -15.65 6.49
C SER A 353 -9.43 -17.00 5.79
N ALA A 354 -8.48 -17.92 5.96
CA ALA A 354 -8.57 -19.27 5.40
C ALA A 354 -9.73 -20.07 5.98
N GLU A 355 -9.97 -20.01 7.30
CA GLU A 355 -11.10 -20.64 7.98
C GLU A 355 -12.45 -20.11 7.48
N LEU A 356 -12.51 -18.84 7.12
CA LEU A 356 -13.72 -18.18 6.60
C LEU A 356 -13.88 -18.27 5.08
N GLY A 357 -12.94 -18.91 4.38
CA GLY A 357 -12.96 -19.07 2.92
C GLY A 357 -12.75 -17.77 2.12
N LEU A 358 -11.94 -16.84 2.70
CA LEU A 358 -11.64 -15.52 2.13
C LEU A 358 -10.29 -15.49 1.42
#